data_36a53f549fbec08d814355b7185da040
#
_entry.id   36a53f549fbec08d814355b7185da040
#
_cell.length_a   1.000
_cell.length_b   1.000
_cell.length_c   1.000
_cell.angle_alpha   90.00
_cell.angle_beta   90.00
_cell.angle_gamma   90.00
#
_symmetry.space_group_name_H-M   'P 1'
#
loop_
_entity.id
_entity.type
_entity.pdbx_description
1 polymer ?
#
loop_
_entity_poly.entity_id
_entity_poly.type
_entity_poly.pdbx_seq_one_letter_code
_entity_poly.pdbx_strand_id
1 'polypeptide(L)'
;LKSHFSRKGKNLPEVKSPRLRFTTVKTLPLIFEIDIVDESSRSKKAVSDVKKKITKTITSLGHSIAQNDKLLLRNTISVENPLEVDGKDGTMYLVTGELYVELVSLQNQKVLAVTTSKSKGLHKDSPEKALEKAVKSMKLSKKNFGKILDEAESEIIALMQEFSKNSLEEGKANYKLRKFDKAMENLLNVNFGEEMIVESKELMDEIQATLQKEEEERIQRELEEMEKDRQLKLEQERIKAQAKI
;
A
#
# COMPACT_ATOMS: atom_id res chain seq x y z
N LEU A 1 -23.72 -2.79 -15.34
CA LEU A 1 -24.19 -2.63 -13.94
C LEU A 1 -25.53 -1.90 -13.84
N LYS A 2 -25.91 -0.99 -14.77
CA LYS A 2 -27.23 -0.31 -14.78
C LYS A 2 -28.42 -1.27 -15.04
N SER A 3 -28.25 -2.33 -15.79
CA SER A 3 -29.35 -3.23 -16.19
C SER A 3 -29.78 -4.22 -15.12
N HIS A 4 -28.91 -4.58 -14.16
CA HIS A 4 -29.23 -5.59 -13.15
C HIS A 4 -29.96 -5.04 -11.91
N PHE A 5 -29.87 -3.72 -11.65
CA PHE A 5 -30.52 -3.07 -10.50
C PHE A 5 -31.84 -2.36 -10.82
N SER A 6 -32.24 -2.33 -12.09
CA SER A 6 -33.47 -1.68 -12.56
C SER A 6 -34.79 -2.38 -12.08
N ARG A 7 -34.72 -3.59 -11.51
CA ARG A 7 -35.92 -4.35 -11.11
C ARG A 7 -36.62 -3.85 -9.85
N LYS A 8 -36.10 -2.87 -9.12
CA LYS A 8 -36.73 -2.36 -7.88
C LYS A 8 -36.93 -0.84 -7.81
N GLY A 9 -36.92 -0.13 -8.92
CA GLY A 9 -37.39 1.28 -8.96
C GLY A 9 -36.69 2.25 -8.01
N LYS A 10 -35.51 1.92 -7.47
CA LYS A 10 -34.69 2.87 -6.70
C LYS A 10 -33.57 3.36 -7.60
N ASN A 11 -33.66 4.61 -8.02
CA ASN A 11 -32.54 5.34 -8.61
C ASN A 11 -31.40 5.34 -7.58
N LEU A 12 -30.36 4.54 -7.82
CA LEU A 12 -29.14 4.67 -7.05
C LEU A 12 -28.55 6.03 -7.34
N PRO A 13 -28.12 6.79 -6.31
CA PRO A 13 -27.46 8.06 -6.52
C PRO A 13 -26.24 7.83 -7.40
N GLU A 14 -26.05 8.73 -8.37
CA GLU A 14 -24.86 8.72 -9.22
C GLU A 14 -23.64 8.95 -8.32
N VAL A 15 -22.89 7.88 -8.07
CA VAL A 15 -21.63 7.97 -7.30
C VAL A 15 -20.61 8.65 -8.20
N LYS A 16 -20.56 9.99 -8.10
CA LYS A 16 -19.45 10.74 -8.69
C LYS A 16 -18.21 10.35 -7.93
N SER A 17 -17.35 9.59 -8.56
CA SER A 17 -16.00 9.32 -8.03
C SER A 17 -15.33 10.67 -7.74
N PRO A 18 -14.91 10.97 -6.51
CA PRO A 18 -14.24 12.22 -6.23
C PRO A 18 -12.95 12.27 -7.06
N ARG A 19 -12.80 13.31 -7.88
CA ARG A 19 -11.53 13.58 -8.55
C ARG A 19 -10.53 14.00 -7.49
N LEU A 20 -9.68 13.09 -7.05
CA LEU A 20 -8.57 13.41 -6.17
C LEU A 20 -7.53 14.20 -6.96
N ARG A 21 -7.47 15.51 -6.74
CA ARG A 21 -6.38 16.36 -7.24
C ARG A 21 -5.29 16.39 -6.18
N PHE A 22 -4.20 15.73 -6.44
CA PHE A 22 -3.02 15.81 -5.59
C PHE A 22 -2.20 17.04 -5.99
N THR A 23 -2.08 17.98 -5.08
CA THR A 23 -1.29 19.21 -5.28
C THR A 23 0.13 19.09 -4.77
N THR A 24 0.38 18.18 -3.83
CA THR A 24 1.70 17.90 -3.26
C THR A 24 1.80 16.44 -2.83
N VAL A 25 3.03 15.92 -2.70
CA VAL A 25 3.29 14.57 -2.19
C VAL A 25 2.70 14.35 -0.78
N LYS A 26 2.58 15.41 0.02
CA LYS A 26 1.95 15.34 1.35
C LYS A 26 0.48 14.91 1.32
N THR A 27 -0.20 15.16 0.21
CA THR A 27 -1.62 14.79 0.03
C THR A 27 -1.83 13.45 -0.68
N LEU A 28 -0.74 12.85 -1.22
CA LEU A 28 -0.79 11.50 -1.76
C LEU A 28 -0.89 10.48 -0.62
N PRO A 29 -1.81 9.51 -0.69
CA PRO A 29 -1.85 8.41 0.27
C PRO A 29 -0.70 7.42 0.01
N LEU A 30 0.50 7.77 0.48
CA LEU A 30 1.69 6.93 0.32
C LEU A 30 1.67 5.75 1.29
N ILE A 31 2.29 4.64 0.88
CA ILE A 31 2.51 3.47 1.70
C ILE A 31 4.00 3.41 2.02
N PHE A 32 4.33 3.25 3.31
CA PHE A 32 5.71 3.14 3.79
C PHE A 32 5.93 1.80 4.47
N GLU A 33 7.05 1.17 4.20
CA GLU A 33 7.63 0.17 5.10
C GLU A 33 8.44 0.86 6.18
N ILE A 34 8.42 0.38 7.41
CA ILE A 34 9.20 0.94 8.52
C ILE A 34 10.18 -0.10 9.02
N ASP A 35 11.45 0.23 8.92
CA ASP A 35 12.54 -0.47 9.58
C ASP A 35 13.13 0.39 10.70
N ILE A 36 13.53 -0.24 11.82
CA ILE A 36 14.19 0.43 12.94
C ILE A 36 15.40 -0.36 13.36
N VAL A 37 16.56 0.25 13.22
CA VAL A 37 17.84 -0.25 13.70
C VAL A 37 18.15 0.44 15.03
N ASP A 38 18.40 -0.35 16.08
CA ASP A 38 18.82 0.13 17.39
C ASP A 38 20.31 -0.17 17.59
N GLU A 39 21.13 0.83 17.39
CA GLU A 39 22.58 0.74 17.64
C GLU A 39 22.91 0.74 19.13
N SER A 40 21.96 1.14 19.99
CA SER A 40 22.16 1.17 21.43
C SER A 40 22.01 -0.19 22.10
N SER A 41 21.41 -1.18 21.42
CA SER A 41 21.20 -2.59 21.83
C SER A 41 20.51 -2.80 23.20
N ARG A 42 19.78 -1.82 23.73
CA ARG A 42 19.43 -1.81 25.18
C ARG A 42 17.97 -1.98 25.56
N SER A 43 17.00 -1.86 24.67
CA SER A 43 15.60 -2.08 25.07
C SER A 43 14.65 -2.29 23.88
N LYS A 44 14.30 -3.56 23.60
CA LYS A 44 13.27 -3.90 22.60
C LYS A 44 11.93 -3.19 22.83
N LYS A 45 11.56 -2.92 24.10
CA LYS A 45 10.32 -2.23 24.46
C LYS A 45 10.38 -0.76 24.07
N ALA A 46 11.51 -0.07 24.34
CA ALA A 46 11.67 1.33 23.98
C ALA A 46 11.65 1.53 22.46
N VAL A 47 12.31 0.66 21.72
CA VAL A 47 12.27 0.64 20.24
C VAL A 47 10.84 0.46 19.72
N SER A 48 10.08 -0.48 20.30
CA SER A 48 8.66 -0.68 19.97
C SER A 48 7.83 0.58 20.20
N ASP A 49 8.08 1.31 21.28
CA ASP A 49 7.37 2.57 21.57
C ASP A 49 7.73 3.69 20.58
N VAL A 50 8.99 3.76 20.14
CA VAL A 50 9.41 4.67 19.04
C VAL A 50 8.70 4.31 17.75
N LYS A 51 8.67 3.02 17.37
CA LYS A 51 7.96 2.55 16.19
C LYS A 51 6.49 2.96 16.19
N LYS A 52 5.79 2.76 17.31
CA LYS A 52 4.38 3.18 17.48
C LYS A 52 4.19 4.68 17.28
N LYS A 53 5.11 5.51 17.77
CA LYS A 53 5.03 6.97 17.60
C LYS A 53 5.26 7.40 16.15
N ILE A 54 6.23 6.79 15.46
CA ILE A 54 6.47 7.04 14.04
C ILE A 54 5.23 6.64 13.24
N THR A 55 4.71 5.42 13.46
CA THR A 55 3.46 4.93 12.87
C THR A 55 2.33 5.95 13.04
N LYS A 56 2.10 6.40 14.29
CA LYS A 56 1.05 7.38 14.59
C LYS A 56 1.25 8.71 13.85
N THR A 57 2.49 9.17 13.70
CA THR A 57 2.77 10.39 12.95
C THR A 57 2.40 10.22 11.48
N ILE A 58 2.85 9.16 10.84
CA ILE A 58 2.61 8.85 9.43
C ILE A 58 1.11 8.72 9.15
N THR A 59 0.41 7.89 9.93
CA THR A 59 -1.03 7.66 9.73
C THR A 59 -1.87 8.90 10.01
N SER A 60 -1.44 9.77 10.95
CA SER A 60 -2.14 11.03 11.22
C SER A 60 -2.03 12.07 10.09
N LEU A 61 -1.18 11.82 9.11
CA LEU A 61 -1.01 12.63 7.91
C LEU A 61 -1.66 12.00 6.66
N GLY A 62 -2.41 10.91 6.84
CA GLY A 62 -3.14 10.25 5.74
C GLY A 62 -2.36 9.21 4.98
N HIS A 63 -1.16 8.85 5.44
CA HIS A 63 -0.36 7.79 4.83
C HIS A 63 -0.57 6.45 5.54
N SER A 64 -0.22 5.35 4.87
CA SER A 64 -0.34 3.99 5.40
C SER A 64 1.02 3.36 5.67
N ILE A 65 1.02 2.33 6.52
CA ILE A 65 2.20 1.52 6.82
C ILE A 65 1.86 0.08 6.48
N ALA A 66 2.59 -0.48 5.53
CA ALA A 66 2.52 -1.88 5.13
C ALA A 66 3.85 -2.27 4.48
N GLN A 67 4.08 -3.56 4.35
CA GLN A 67 5.14 -4.05 3.49
C GLN A 67 4.86 -3.59 2.06
N ASN A 68 5.83 -2.99 1.41
CA ASN A 68 5.73 -2.51 0.05
C ASN A 68 7.10 -2.59 -0.64
N ASP A 69 7.10 -2.38 -1.95
CA ASP A 69 8.29 -2.45 -2.80
C ASP A 69 8.80 -1.08 -3.28
N LYS A 70 8.27 0.00 -2.74
CA LYS A 70 8.51 1.36 -3.23
C LYS A 70 9.30 2.23 -2.25
N LEU A 71 8.76 2.42 -1.05
CA LEU A 71 9.27 3.38 -0.07
C LEU A 71 9.52 2.74 1.29
N LEU A 72 10.76 2.85 1.76
CA LEU A 72 11.17 2.44 3.10
C LEU A 72 11.52 3.67 3.94
N LEU A 73 10.96 3.74 5.13
CA LEU A 73 11.39 4.67 6.17
C LEU A 73 12.34 3.94 7.13
N ARG A 74 13.63 4.06 6.86
CA ARG A 74 14.69 3.50 7.71
C ARG A 74 14.96 4.44 8.86
N ASN A 75 14.94 3.91 10.06
CA ASN A 75 15.12 4.68 11.29
C ASN A 75 16.28 4.09 12.09
N THR A 76 17.25 4.90 12.41
CA THR A 76 18.38 4.51 13.25
C THR A 76 18.31 5.25 14.58
N ILE A 77 18.34 4.49 15.68
CA ILE A 77 18.36 5.01 17.03
C ILE A 77 19.80 4.93 17.55
N SER A 78 20.37 6.06 17.92
CA SER A 78 21.63 6.14 18.62
C SER A 78 21.50 6.91 19.93
N VAL A 79 22.33 6.59 20.90
CA VAL A 79 22.36 7.27 22.19
C VAL A 79 23.80 7.48 22.63
N GLU A 80 24.07 8.68 23.14
CA GLU A 80 25.36 9.02 23.74
C GLU A 80 25.53 8.36 25.13
N ASN A 81 26.76 8.28 25.59
CA ASN A 81 27.04 7.83 26.95
C ASN A 81 26.43 8.82 27.96
N PRO A 82 25.93 8.30 29.10
CA PRO A 82 25.42 9.13 30.17
C PRO A 82 26.46 10.10 30.69
N LEU A 83 26.11 11.39 30.80
CA LEU A 83 26.91 12.42 31.41
C LEU A 83 26.36 12.68 32.82
N GLU A 84 27.27 12.73 33.79
CA GLU A 84 26.95 13.22 35.12
C GLU A 84 26.86 14.75 35.11
N VAL A 85 25.76 15.27 35.66
CA VAL A 85 25.53 16.72 35.76
C VAL A 85 25.11 17.07 37.18
N ASP A 86 25.59 18.15 37.70
CA ASP A 86 25.20 18.64 39.00
C ASP A 86 23.78 19.20 38.93
N GLY A 87 22.90 18.63 39.75
CA GLY A 87 21.53 19.10 39.96
C GLY A 87 21.35 19.78 41.33
N LYS A 88 20.27 20.51 41.51
CA LYS A 88 19.94 21.14 42.79
C LYS A 88 19.89 20.20 43.98
N ASP A 89 19.52 18.92 43.70
CA ASP A 89 19.29 17.87 44.68
C ASP A 89 20.31 16.71 44.56
N GLY A 90 21.51 16.96 44.05
CA GLY A 90 22.58 15.98 43.86
C GLY A 90 22.87 15.64 42.39
N THR A 91 23.71 14.62 42.17
CA THR A 91 24.13 14.18 40.85
C THR A 91 22.97 13.64 40.03
N MET A 92 22.92 14.05 38.79
CA MET A 92 21.91 13.58 37.80
C MET A 92 22.63 13.03 36.59
N TYR A 93 21.99 12.10 35.90
CA TYR A 93 22.50 11.52 34.64
C TYR A 93 21.72 12.11 33.46
N LEU A 94 22.41 12.73 32.53
CA LEU A 94 21.88 13.25 31.28
C LEU A 94 22.31 12.33 30.13
N VAL A 95 21.36 11.89 29.33
CA VAL A 95 21.61 11.14 28.10
C VAL A 95 21.00 11.89 26.93
N THR A 96 21.79 12.11 25.89
CA THR A 96 21.30 12.59 24.59
C THR A 96 21.06 11.40 23.69
N GLY A 97 19.92 11.39 23.02
CA GLY A 97 19.59 10.39 22.01
C GLY A 97 19.25 11.05 20.68
N GLU A 98 19.53 10.37 19.61
CA GLU A 98 19.25 10.81 18.26
C GLU A 98 18.47 9.75 17.49
N LEU A 99 17.42 10.18 16.82
CA LEU A 99 16.67 9.39 15.85
C LEU A 99 17.01 9.93 14.46
N TYR A 100 17.79 9.16 13.71
CA TYR A 100 18.11 9.42 12.31
C TYR A 100 17.08 8.70 11.43
N VAL A 101 16.49 9.42 10.49
CA VAL A 101 15.41 8.92 9.64
C VAL A 101 15.78 9.17 8.19
N GLU A 102 15.80 8.10 7.41
CA GLU A 102 16.01 8.11 5.96
C GLU A 102 14.74 7.66 5.24
N LEU A 103 14.37 8.39 4.21
CA LEU A 103 13.40 7.91 3.21
C LEU A 103 14.18 7.30 2.06
N VAL A 104 13.95 6.03 1.79
CA VAL A 104 14.70 5.24 0.81
C VAL A 104 13.74 4.70 -0.25
N SER A 105 14.13 4.81 -1.50
CA SER A 105 13.48 4.08 -2.59
C SER A 105 13.95 2.62 -2.57
N LEU A 106 13.01 1.68 -2.45
CA LEU A 106 13.33 0.25 -2.45
C LEU A 106 13.74 -0.29 -3.82
N GLN A 107 13.31 0.37 -4.90
CA GLN A 107 13.64 -0.07 -6.26
C GLN A 107 15.14 0.05 -6.57
N ASN A 108 15.75 1.15 -6.17
CA ASN A 108 17.16 1.45 -6.49
C ASN A 108 18.03 1.67 -5.25
N GLN A 109 17.49 1.44 -4.05
CA GLN A 109 18.18 1.64 -2.77
C GLN A 109 18.72 3.08 -2.56
N LYS A 110 18.17 4.06 -3.30
CA LYS A 110 18.54 5.45 -3.21
C LYS A 110 17.92 6.09 -1.98
N VAL A 111 18.73 6.80 -1.18
CA VAL A 111 18.22 7.69 -0.13
C VAL A 111 17.68 8.96 -0.80
N LEU A 112 16.39 9.22 -0.59
CA LEU A 112 15.65 10.34 -1.20
C LEU A 112 15.72 11.58 -0.32
N ALA A 113 15.61 11.41 1.00
CA ALA A 113 15.70 12.49 1.97
C ALA A 113 16.09 11.96 3.35
N VAL A 114 16.60 12.83 4.20
CA VAL A 114 17.00 12.49 5.57
C VAL A 114 16.53 13.55 6.56
N THR A 115 16.30 13.13 7.80
CA THR A 115 16.11 14.05 8.92
C THR A 115 16.59 13.46 10.21
N THR A 116 16.89 14.31 11.17
CA THR A 116 17.27 13.88 12.52
C THR A 116 16.36 14.51 13.57
N SER A 117 16.19 13.80 14.67
CA SER A 117 15.43 14.28 15.83
C SER A 117 16.20 13.94 17.09
N LYS A 118 16.59 14.97 17.84
CA LYS A 118 17.28 14.80 19.11
C LYS A 118 16.31 14.70 20.27
N SER A 119 16.70 13.93 21.26
CA SER A 119 15.94 13.72 22.50
C SER A 119 16.89 13.77 23.70
N LYS A 120 16.35 14.01 24.88
CA LYS A 120 17.10 14.02 26.13
C LYS A 120 16.37 13.20 27.19
N GLY A 121 17.13 12.43 27.94
CA GLY A 121 16.67 11.74 29.13
C GLY A 121 17.46 12.22 30.33
N LEU A 122 16.78 12.55 31.42
CA LEU A 122 17.37 12.98 32.68
C LEU A 122 16.84 12.11 33.81
N HIS A 123 17.75 11.56 34.63
CA HIS A 123 17.36 10.78 35.83
C HIS A 123 18.36 11.01 36.96
N LYS A 124 17.83 11.08 38.20
CA LYS A 124 18.59 11.41 39.38
C LYS A 124 19.53 10.27 39.83
N ASP A 125 19.06 9.02 39.74
CA ASP A 125 19.72 7.91 40.45
C ASP A 125 20.27 6.83 39.51
N SER A 126 20.01 6.92 38.16
CA SER A 126 20.38 5.82 37.28
C SER A 126 20.60 6.31 35.84
N PRO A 127 21.80 6.05 35.31
CA PRO A 127 22.12 6.28 33.90
C PRO A 127 21.22 5.46 32.95
N GLU A 128 20.84 4.22 33.32
CA GLU A 128 19.99 3.36 32.52
C GLU A 128 18.57 3.94 32.39
N LYS A 129 18.02 4.49 33.48
CA LYS A 129 16.72 5.17 33.44
C LYS A 129 16.77 6.48 32.64
N ALA A 130 17.89 7.21 32.69
CA ALA A 130 18.11 8.39 31.86
C ALA A 130 18.12 8.00 30.37
N LEU A 131 18.82 6.93 30.01
CA LEU A 131 18.86 6.37 28.66
C LEU A 131 17.47 5.93 28.19
N GLU A 132 16.74 5.17 29.01
CA GLU A 132 15.37 4.73 28.69
C GLU A 132 14.44 5.93 28.43
N LYS A 133 14.56 7.00 29.23
CA LYS A 133 13.81 8.24 29.02
C LYS A 133 14.21 8.94 27.71
N ALA A 134 15.51 8.99 27.35
CA ALA A 134 15.96 9.54 26.12
C ALA A 134 15.33 8.82 24.92
N VAL A 135 15.42 7.49 24.88
CA VAL A 135 14.81 6.68 23.80
C VAL A 135 13.29 6.83 23.80
N LYS A 136 12.62 6.73 24.95
CA LYS A 136 11.17 6.93 25.05
C LYS A 136 10.70 8.30 24.59
N SER A 137 11.53 9.35 24.68
CA SER A 137 11.17 10.69 24.22
C SER A 137 11.41 10.93 22.72
N MET A 138 12.10 10.02 22.05
CA MET A 138 12.30 10.10 20.59
C MET A 138 10.97 10.05 19.85
N LYS A 139 10.86 10.86 18.82
CA LYS A 139 9.69 10.92 17.93
C LYS A 139 10.05 11.58 16.60
N LEU A 140 9.45 11.09 15.55
CA LEU A 140 9.40 11.82 14.29
C LEU A 140 8.24 12.82 14.36
N SER A 141 8.54 14.12 14.38
CA SER A 141 7.48 15.14 14.39
C SER A 141 6.81 15.25 13.02
N LYS A 142 5.55 15.69 12.97
CA LYS A 142 4.84 15.97 11.70
C LYS A 142 5.61 16.96 10.83
N LYS A 143 6.24 17.97 11.45
CA LYS A 143 7.06 18.97 10.74
C LYS A 143 8.27 18.33 10.07
N ASN A 144 9.00 17.46 10.78
CA ASN A 144 10.18 16.79 10.25
C ASN A 144 9.81 15.79 9.15
N PHE A 145 8.72 15.03 9.35
CA PHE A 145 8.24 14.14 8.32
C PHE A 145 7.77 14.89 7.06
N GLY A 146 7.06 16.01 7.25
CA GLY A 146 6.69 16.88 6.15
C GLY A 146 7.89 17.41 5.35
N LYS A 147 8.98 17.77 6.03
CA LYS A 147 10.22 18.18 5.34
C LYS A 147 10.83 17.07 4.50
N ILE A 148 10.88 15.82 5.03
CA ILE A 148 11.34 14.66 4.25
C ILE A 148 10.52 14.52 2.97
N LEU A 149 9.20 14.65 3.05
CA LEU A 149 8.34 14.54 1.87
C LEU A 149 8.55 15.69 0.90
N ASP A 150 8.75 16.93 1.39
CA ASP A 150 9.05 18.09 0.53
C ASP A 150 10.39 17.94 -0.20
N GLU A 151 11.42 17.47 0.51
CA GLU A 151 12.77 17.26 -0.06
C GLU A 151 12.79 16.12 -1.10
N ALA A 152 11.95 15.08 -0.90
CA ALA A 152 11.88 13.94 -1.78
C ALA A 152 10.77 14.05 -2.84
N GLU A 153 10.01 15.15 -2.90
CA GLU A 153 8.78 15.27 -3.69
C GLU A 153 8.97 14.88 -5.15
N SER A 154 9.97 15.45 -5.82
CA SER A 154 10.21 15.18 -7.24
C SER A 154 10.58 13.72 -7.51
N GLU A 155 11.36 13.11 -6.62
CA GLU A 155 11.78 11.71 -6.74
C GLU A 155 10.61 10.76 -6.46
N ILE A 156 9.78 11.05 -5.48
CA ILE A 156 8.58 10.26 -5.19
C ILE A 156 7.62 10.31 -6.38
N ILE A 157 7.40 11.50 -6.95
CA ILE A 157 6.55 11.66 -8.15
C ILE A 157 7.10 10.83 -9.31
N ALA A 158 8.40 10.92 -9.58
CA ALA A 158 9.04 10.16 -10.66
C ALA A 158 8.88 8.64 -10.44
N LEU A 159 9.13 8.15 -9.22
CA LEU A 159 8.94 6.74 -8.86
C LEU A 159 7.48 6.27 -9.06
N MET A 160 6.51 7.07 -8.65
CA MET A 160 5.10 6.71 -8.80
C MET A 160 4.67 6.71 -10.28
N GLN A 161 5.20 7.63 -11.09
CA GLN A 161 4.95 7.66 -12.54
C GLN A 161 5.55 6.43 -13.23
N GLU A 162 6.81 6.11 -12.93
CA GLU A 162 7.49 4.94 -13.49
C GLU A 162 6.78 3.64 -13.12
N PHE A 163 6.41 3.49 -11.85
CA PHE A 163 5.68 2.32 -11.38
C PHE A 163 4.33 2.17 -12.10
N SER A 164 3.55 3.24 -12.20
CA SER A 164 2.26 3.22 -12.90
C SER A 164 2.43 2.89 -14.38
N LYS A 165 3.47 3.42 -15.03
CA LYS A 165 3.80 3.11 -16.42
C LYS A 165 4.13 1.62 -16.59
N ASN A 166 5.02 1.08 -15.77
CA ASN A 166 5.40 -0.33 -15.83
C ASN A 166 4.21 -1.25 -15.58
N SER A 167 3.38 -0.93 -14.57
CA SER A 167 2.17 -1.69 -14.27
C SER A 167 1.17 -1.68 -15.45
N LEU A 168 1.02 -0.55 -16.12
CA LEU A 168 0.16 -0.44 -17.29
C LEU A 168 0.70 -1.26 -18.47
N GLU A 169 2.01 -1.19 -18.75
CA GLU A 169 2.66 -1.95 -19.81
C GLU A 169 2.57 -3.46 -19.57
N GLU A 170 2.81 -3.91 -18.34
CA GLU A 170 2.65 -5.32 -17.96
C GLU A 170 1.19 -5.77 -18.02
N GLY A 171 0.25 -4.92 -17.60
CA GLY A 171 -1.18 -5.17 -17.75
C GLY A 171 -1.57 -5.40 -19.21
N LYS A 172 -1.13 -4.52 -20.12
CA LYS A 172 -1.33 -4.64 -21.57
C LYS A 172 -0.70 -5.92 -22.13
N ALA A 173 0.51 -6.26 -21.69
CA ALA A 173 1.20 -7.48 -22.15
C ALA A 173 0.44 -8.74 -21.69
N ASN A 174 0.01 -8.79 -20.44
CA ASN A 174 -0.75 -9.92 -19.93
C ASN A 174 -2.14 -10.03 -20.58
N TYR A 175 -2.80 -8.92 -20.89
CA TYR A 175 -4.04 -8.90 -21.68
C TYR A 175 -3.86 -9.55 -23.04
N LYS A 176 -2.84 -9.13 -23.80
CA LYS A 176 -2.51 -9.73 -25.12
C LYS A 176 -2.25 -11.23 -25.05
N LEU A 177 -1.69 -11.70 -23.93
CA LEU A 177 -1.45 -13.12 -23.66
C LEU A 177 -2.68 -13.84 -23.08
N ARG A 178 -3.84 -13.17 -22.98
CA ARG A 178 -5.09 -13.68 -22.39
C ARG A 178 -4.93 -14.13 -20.93
N LYS A 179 -3.96 -13.59 -20.20
CA LYS A 179 -3.77 -13.81 -18.76
C LYS A 179 -4.56 -12.74 -17.97
N PHE A 180 -5.88 -12.83 -18.04
CA PHE A 180 -6.78 -11.77 -17.60
C PHE A 180 -6.63 -11.44 -16.11
N ASP A 181 -6.47 -12.44 -15.24
CA ASP A 181 -6.27 -12.21 -13.79
C ASP A 181 -5.01 -11.38 -13.50
N LYS A 182 -3.89 -11.74 -14.16
CA LYS A 182 -2.63 -10.99 -14.02
C LYS A 182 -2.71 -9.60 -14.66
N ALA A 183 -3.42 -9.47 -15.77
CA ALA A 183 -3.66 -8.18 -16.37
C ALA A 183 -4.43 -7.26 -15.43
N MET A 184 -5.52 -7.75 -14.84
CA MET A 184 -6.32 -7.01 -13.87
C MET A 184 -5.51 -6.62 -12.64
N GLU A 185 -4.70 -7.53 -12.09
CA GLU A 185 -3.82 -7.25 -10.95
C GLU A 185 -2.85 -6.10 -11.25
N ASN A 186 -2.18 -6.13 -12.40
CA ASN A 186 -1.25 -5.07 -12.81
C ASN A 186 -1.97 -3.75 -13.06
N LEU A 187 -3.12 -3.77 -13.73
CA LEU A 187 -3.89 -2.57 -14.03
C LEU A 187 -4.45 -1.88 -12.77
N LEU A 188 -4.81 -2.64 -11.74
CA LEU A 188 -5.23 -2.10 -10.43
C LEU A 188 -4.09 -1.35 -9.71
N ASN A 189 -2.83 -1.65 -10.04
CA ASN A 189 -1.66 -0.96 -9.50
C ASN A 189 -1.36 0.38 -10.16
N VAL A 190 -2.03 0.72 -11.27
CA VAL A 190 -1.90 2.02 -11.94
C VAL A 190 -2.67 3.08 -11.16
N ASN A 191 -1.94 3.82 -10.31
CA ASN A 191 -2.54 4.76 -9.36
C ASN A 191 -2.00 6.19 -9.48
N PHE A 192 -1.14 6.46 -10.49
CA PHE A 192 -0.55 7.77 -10.73
C PHE A 192 -0.54 8.11 -12.23
N GLY A 193 -0.78 9.41 -12.55
CA GLY A 193 -0.92 9.89 -13.93
C GLY A 193 -2.35 9.74 -14.45
N GLU A 194 -3.04 10.89 -14.69
CA GLU A 194 -4.47 10.89 -15.07
C GLU A 194 -4.73 10.05 -16.33
N GLU A 195 -3.90 10.23 -17.37
CA GLU A 195 -4.03 9.49 -18.63
C GLU A 195 -3.85 7.98 -18.42
N MET A 196 -2.83 7.55 -17.68
CA MET A 196 -2.56 6.15 -17.39
C MET A 196 -3.69 5.50 -16.58
N ILE A 197 -4.27 6.23 -15.62
CA ILE A 197 -5.40 5.76 -14.83
C ILE A 197 -6.64 5.58 -15.70
N VAL A 198 -6.89 6.50 -16.63
CA VAL A 198 -8.02 6.38 -17.57
C VAL A 198 -7.81 5.16 -18.48
N GLU A 199 -6.66 5.04 -19.11
CA GLU A 199 -6.33 3.93 -19.99
C GLU A 199 -6.39 2.57 -19.27
N SER A 200 -5.89 2.52 -18.03
CA SER A 200 -6.00 1.33 -17.19
C SER A 200 -7.46 0.90 -16.95
N LYS A 201 -8.35 1.85 -16.67
CA LYS A 201 -9.78 1.57 -16.46
C LYS A 201 -10.46 1.09 -17.74
N GLU A 202 -10.18 1.74 -18.85
CA GLU A 202 -10.74 1.32 -20.15
C GLU A 202 -10.33 -0.12 -20.49
N LEU A 203 -9.07 -0.48 -20.25
CA LEU A 203 -8.59 -1.84 -20.47
C LEU A 203 -9.20 -2.85 -19.49
N MET A 204 -9.40 -2.48 -18.22
CA MET A 204 -10.11 -3.33 -17.25
C MET A 204 -11.56 -3.57 -17.67
N ASP A 205 -12.26 -2.55 -18.16
CA ASP A 205 -13.62 -2.68 -18.66
C ASP A 205 -13.68 -3.59 -19.91
N GLU A 206 -12.70 -3.50 -20.81
CA GLU A 206 -12.56 -4.38 -21.95
C GLU A 206 -12.32 -5.85 -21.56
N ILE A 207 -11.45 -6.08 -20.56
CA ILE A 207 -11.23 -7.42 -20.00
C ILE A 207 -12.53 -8.00 -19.43
N GLN A 208 -13.26 -7.22 -18.65
CA GLN A 208 -14.52 -7.68 -18.06
C GLN A 208 -15.57 -8.01 -19.13
N ALA A 209 -15.69 -7.19 -20.15
CA ALA A 209 -16.59 -7.45 -21.28
C ALA A 209 -16.21 -8.73 -22.04
N THR A 210 -14.90 -8.96 -22.23
CA THR A 210 -14.39 -10.18 -22.88
C THR A 210 -14.72 -11.43 -22.05
N LEU A 211 -14.45 -11.40 -20.74
CA LEU A 211 -14.76 -12.51 -19.85
C LEU A 211 -16.26 -12.82 -19.80
N GLN A 212 -17.10 -11.78 -19.75
CA GLN A 212 -18.54 -11.94 -19.77
C GLN A 212 -19.02 -12.62 -21.06
N LYS A 213 -18.50 -12.20 -22.21
CA LYS A 213 -18.83 -12.79 -23.51
C LYS A 213 -18.40 -14.25 -23.58
N GLU A 214 -17.22 -14.60 -23.11
CA GLU A 214 -16.74 -15.99 -23.09
C GLU A 214 -17.59 -16.87 -22.22
N GLU A 215 -18.05 -16.35 -21.07
CA GLU A 215 -18.95 -17.06 -20.19
C GLU A 215 -20.32 -17.27 -20.82
N GLU A 216 -20.89 -16.27 -21.49
CA GLU A 216 -22.15 -16.38 -22.21
C GLU A 216 -22.05 -17.43 -23.33
N GLU A 217 -20.96 -17.42 -24.10
CA GLU A 217 -20.72 -18.41 -25.15
C GLU A 217 -20.52 -19.83 -24.60
N ARG A 218 -19.93 -19.96 -23.40
CA ARG A 218 -19.80 -21.25 -22.70
C ARG A 218 -21.16 -21.79 -22.30
N ILE A 219 -21.96 -20.97 -21.64
CA ILE A 219 -23.30 -21.33 -21.21
C ILE A 219 -24.17 -21.74 -22.42
N GLN A 220 -24.08 -21.00 -23.52
CA GLN A 220 -24.81 -21.30 -24.74
C GLN A 220 -24.42 -22.69 -25.31
N ARG A 221 -23.14 -23.00 -25.35
CA ARG A 221 -22.66 -24.31 -25.80
C ARG A 221 -23.15 -25.45 -24.90
N GLU A 222 -23.08 -25.26 -23.57
CA GLU A 222 -23.60 -26.25 -22.61
C GLU A 222 -25.10 -26.49 -22.80
N LEU A 223 -25.89 -25.45 -23.05
CA LEU A 223 -27.31 -25.57 -23.34
C LEU A 223 -27.59 -26.35 -24.65
N GLU A 224 -26.81 -26.05 -25.69
CA GLU A 224 -26.93 -26.76 -26.98
C GLU A 224 -26.58 -28.26 -26.84
N GLU A 225 -25.55 -28.60 -26.07
CA GLU A 225 -25.15 -29.96 -25.78
C GLU A 225 -26.26 -30.70 -24.99
N MET A 226 -26.81 -30.08 -23.95
CA MET A 226 -27.91 -30.65 -23.19
C MET A 226 -29.15 -30.89 -24.04
N GLU A 227 -29.47 -30.00 -24.96
CA GLU A 227 -30.61 -30.16 -25.85
C GLU A 227 -30.40 -31.31 -26.87
N LYS A 228 -29.16 -31.44 -27.42
CA LYS A 228 -28.79 -32.59 -28.26
C LYS A 228 -28.91 -33.92 -27.52
N ASP A 229 -28.41 -33.98 -26.30
CA ASP A 229 -28.52 -35.18 -25.46
C ASP A 229 -29.97 -35.54 -25.14
N ARG A 230 -30.82 -34.55 -24.89
CA ARG A 230 -32.25 -34.74 -24.68
C ARG A 230 -32.91 -35.29 -25.93
N GLN A 231 -32.60 -34.75 -27.09
CA GLN A 231 -33.16 -35.23 -28.37
C GLN A 231 -32.73 -36.67 -28.67
N LEU A 232 -31.45 -37.01 -28.43
CA LEU A 232 -30.94 -38.37 -28.58
C LEU A 232 -31.64 -39.36 -27.66
N LYS A 233 -31.91 -39.02 -26.41
CA LYS A 233 -32.64 -39.86 -25.47
C LYS A 233 -34.09 -40.08 -25.94
N LEU A 234 -34.77 -39.05 -26.36
CA LEU A 234 -36.13 -39.16 -26.92
C LEU A 234 -36.18 -40.04 -28.14
N GLU A 235 -35.22 -39.92 -29.04
CA GLU A 235 -35.13 -40.77 -30.25
C GLU A 235 -34.89 -42.23 -29.87
N GLN A 236 -33.98 -42.52 -28.93
CA GLN A 236 -33.75 -43.86 -28.43
C GLN A 236 -35.01 -44.49 -27.78
N GLU A 237 -35.76 -43.70 -27.01
CA GLU A 237 -37.03 -44.14 -26.41
C GLU A 237 -38.05 -44.44 -27.49
N ARG A 238 -38.13 -43.62 -28.53
CA ARG A 238 -39.02 -43.84 -29.69
C ARG A 238 -38.70 -45.14 -30.42
N ILE A 239 -37.40 -45.37 -30.70
CA ILE A 239 -36.94 -46.63 -31.33
C ILE A 239 -37.26 -47.84 -30.47
N LYS A 240 -37.01 -47.76 -29.16
CA LYS A 240 -37.35 -48.84 -28.23
C LYS A 240 -38.87 -49.10 -28.15
N ALA A 241 -39.71 -48.08 -28.25
CA ALA A 241 -41.14 -48.22 -28.27
C ALA A 241 -41.64 -48.90 -29.57
N GLN A 242 -41.05 -48.52 -30.72
CA GLN A 242 -41.38 -49.12 -32.00
C GLN A 242 -40.94 -50.61 -32.12
N ALA A 243 -39.84 -50.99 -31.46
CA ALA A 243 -39.35 -52.38 -31.47
C ALA A 243 -40.17 -53.35 -30.55
N LYS A 244 -41.14 -52.84 -29.80
CA LYS A 244 -42.02 -53.66 -28.94
C LYS A 244 -43.41 -53.94 -29.52
N ILE A 245 -43.67 -53.43 -30.74
CA ILE A 245 -44.84 -53.68 -31.53
C ILE A 245 -44.55 -54.77 -32.58
#